data_c2907508ee7ab8194baf787d172e9445
#
_entry.id   c2907508ee7ab8194baf787d172e9445
#
_cell.length_a   1.000
_cell.length_b   1.000
_cell.length_c   1.000
_cell.angle_alpha   90.00
_cell.angle_beta   90.00
_cell.angle_gamma   90.00
#
_symmetry.space_group_name_H-M   'P 1'
#
loop_
_entity.id
_entity.type
_entity.pdbx_description
1 polymer ?
#
loop_
_entity_poly.entity_id
_entity_poly.type
_entity_poly.pdbx_seq_one_letter_code
_entity_poly.pdbx_strand_id
1 'polypeptide(L)'
;MTDRDAPGFEPPPYPYDRLDAFQKIASQFDGGIVDLSIGTPCDPPPQAVIDALSSSNSERGYPASIGSEALRRSIARWMGRRFAIDVPVSRIAACIGTKEFVATTPQYMKLRRPNRDTVIYPSVAYPTYEMGAILAGLRPLAVPMNAEGHMDFASIAQSDIDRALMVWVNSPSNPTGGLDDLKYAADWGRRNNIPVFSDECYTEFTWSTSSQSILQHGLDGVIAVHSLSKRSNLAGVRVGFYAGDAEIVEYLKEVRKHAGFMVPGPAQAAGVA
;
A
#
# COMPACT_ATOMS: atom_id res chain seq x y z
N MET A 1 3.48 -31.60 26.60
CA MET A 1 3.19 -30.36 27.33
C MET A 1 2.37 -29.50 26.36
N THR A 2 1.11 -29.30 26.62
CA THR A 2 0.21 -28.48 25.80
C THR A 2 0.51 -27.04 26.15
N ASP A 3 0.81 -26.23 25.12
CA ASP A 3 1.15 -24.80 25.14
C ASP A 3 -0.06 -23.93 25.61
N ARG A 4 -0.64 -24.31 26.78
CA ARG A 4 -1.85 -23.66 27.33
C ARG A 4 -1.56 -22.33 28.05
N ASP A 5 -0.29 -21.98 28.25
CA ASP A 5 0.14 -20.88 29.09
C ASP A 5 1.02 -19.82 28.35
N ALA A 6 1.17 -19.93 27.04
CA ALA A 6 1.82 -18.85 26.28
C ALA A 6 0.89 -17.63 26.26
N PRO A 7 1.36 -16.41 26.66
CA PRO A 7 0.56 -15.21 26.57
C PRO A 7 0.15 -14.99 25.10
N GLY A 8 -1.12 -14.66 24.88
CA GLY A 8 -1.63 -14.30 23.56
C GLY A 8 -0.96 -13.05 23.02
N PHE A 9 -1.14 -12.77 21.72
CA PHE A 9 -0.68 -11.53 21.11
C PHE A 9 -1.43 -10.35 21.71
N GLU A 10 -0.70 -9.39 22.29
CA GLU A 10 -1.22 -8.10 22.73
C GLU A 10 -0.81 -7.03 21.70
N PRO A 11 -1.78 -6.41 21.00
CA PRO A 11 -1.44 -5.38 20.02
C PRO A 11 -0.83 -4.16 20.73
N PRO A 12 0.29 -3.61 20.21
CA PRO A 12 0.83 -2.38 20.77
C PRO A 12 -0.16 -1.23 20.57
N PRO A 13 -0.14 -0.18 21.42
CA PRO A 13 -0.94 1.03 21.20
C PRO A 13 -0.70 1.57 19.77
N TYR A 14 -1.79 1.95 19.11
CA TYR A 14 -1.66 2.55 17.79
C TYR A 14 -0.84 3.85 17.88
N PRO A 15 0.14 4.09 16.99
CA PRO A 15 1.07 5.21 17.17
C PRO A 15 0.42 6.58 17.32
N TYR A 16 -0.71 6.82 16.65
CA TYR A 16 -1.44 8.09 16.74
C TYR A 16 -2.21 8.26 18.04
N ASP A 17 -2.60 7.20 18.75
CA ASP A 17 -3.29 7.28 20.03
C ASP A 17 -2.41 7.94 21.11
N ARG A 18 -1.07 7.90 20.91
CA ARG A 18 -0.11 8.60 21.79
C ARG A 18 -0.24 10.12 21.70
N LEU A 19 -0.86 10.66 20.65
CA LEU A 19 -1.03 12.10 20.47
C LEU A 19 -2.19 12.67 21.27
N ASP A 20 -3.12 11.84 21.74
CA ASP A 20 -4.33 12.28 22.45
C ASP A 20 -4.03 13.16 23.67
N ALA A 21 -2.98 12.83 24.43
CA ALA A 21 -2.55 13.59 25.57
C ALA A 21 -2.02 14.99 25.18
N PHE A 22 -1.29 15.06 24.06
CA PHE A 22 -0.77 16.32 23.54
C PHE A 22 -1.88 17.18 22.93
N GLN A 23 -2.86 16.57 22.24
CA GLN A 23 -4.03 17.27 21.72
C GLN A 23 -4.86 17.90 22.83
N LYS A 24 -5.04 17.21 23.97
CA LYS A 24 -5.72 17.76 25.16
C LYS A 24 -5.01 18.99 25.72
N ILE A 25 -3.68 19.01 25.74
CA ILE A 25 -2.90 20.16 26.19
C ILE A 25 -2.99 21.29 25.18
N ALA A 26 -2.77 21.00 23.89
CA ALA A 26 -2.79 21.98 22.82
C ALA A 26 -4.16 22.67 22.66
N SER A 27 -5.27 21.94 22.88
CA SER A 27 -6.64 22.48 22.80
C SER A 27 -6.96 23.48 23.89
N GLN A 28 -6.14 23.60 24.94
CA GLN A 28 -6.29 24.61 25.98
C GLN A 28 -5.72 25.98 25.58
N PHE A 29 -4.99 26.06 24.46
CA PHE A 29 -4.47 27.32 23.94
C PHE A 29 -5.63 28.21 23.45
N ASP A 30 -5.58 29.49 23.83
CA ASP A 30 -6.56 30.48 23.42
C ASP A 30 -6.41 30.76 21.92
N GLY A 31 -7.29 30.26 21.10
CA GLY A 31 -7.21 30.26 19.63
C GLY A 31 -7.24 28.87 19.01
N GLY A 32 -7.22 27.83 19.86
CA GLY A 32 -7.37 26.45 19.41
C GLY A 32 -6.07 25.81 18.91
N ILE A 33 -6.23 24.68 18.24
CA ILE A 33 -5.13 23.84 17.72
C ILE A 33 -5.23 23.72 16.21
N VAL A 34 -4.08 23.71 15.54
CA VAL A 34 -3.96 23.26 14.15
C VAL A 34 -3.37 21.85 14.19
N ASP A 35 -4.22 20.86 13.92
CA ASP A 35 -3.80 19.46 13.93
C ASP A 35 -3.12 19.08 12.60
N LEU A 36 -1.82 18.83 12.65
CA LEU A 36 -1.00 18.37 11.53
C LEU A 36 -0.56 16.90 11.67
N SER A 37 -1.14 16.16 12.62
CA SER A 37 -0.75 14.78 12.91
C SER A 37 -1.16 13.79 11.84
N ILE A 38 -2.26 14.03 11.13
CA ILE A 38 -2.77 13.15 10.09
C ILE A 38 -2.90 13.92 8.77
N GLY A 39 -2.10 13.54 7.77
CA GLY A 39 -2.17 14.12 6.43
C GLY A 39 -3.44 13.70 5.69
N THR A 40 -4.56 14.34 5.96
CA THR A 40 -5.82 14.14 5.22
C THR A 40 -6.07 15.34 4.33
N PRO A 41 -6.26 15.17 3.00
CA PRO A 41 -6.65 16.27 2.13
C PRO A 41 -7.97 16.90 2.60
N CYS A 42 -8.02 18.23 2.61
CA CYS A 42 -9.18 18.98 3.13
C CYS A 42 -10.14 19.47 2.02
N ASP A 43 -9.66 19.52 0.77
CA ASP A 43 -10.50 19.96 -0.35
C ASP A 43 -11.57 18.91 -0.66
N PRO A 44 -12.78 19.33 -1.04
CA PRO A 44 -13.81 18.40 -1.47
C PRO A 44 -13.39 17.71 -2.79
N PRO A 45 -13.82 16.46 -3.02
CA PRO A 45 -13.64 15.84 -4.32
C PRO A 45 -14.46 16.57 -5.40
N PRO A 46 -14.08 16.46 -6.69
CA PRO A 46 -14.87 17.03 -7.79
C PRO A 46 -16.32 16.55 -7.78
N GLN A 47 -17.26 17.40 -8.24
CA GLN A 47 -18.70 17.09 -8.23
C GLN A 47 -19.01 15.80 -9.02
N ALA A 48 -18.33 15.55 -10.14
CA ALA A 48 -18.50 14.32 -10.92
C ALA A 48 -18.24 13.04 -10.11
N VAL A 49 -17.29 13.09 -9.16
CA VAL A 49 -16.98 11.97 -8.26
C VAL A 49 -18.10 11.76 -7.24
N ILE A 50 -18.65 12.87 -6.70
CA ILE A 50 -19.79 12.83 -5.76
C ILE A 50 -21.03 12.27 -6.45
N ASP A 51 -21.30 12.72 -7.67
CA ASP A 51 -22.43 12.25 -8.49
C ASP A 51 -22.30 10.75 -8.79
N ALA A 52 -21.10 10.30 -9.18
CA ALA A 52 -20.83 8.88 -9.43
C ALA A 52 -21.01 8.03 -8.17
N LEU A 53 -20.60 8.54 -7.00
CA LEU A 53 -20.76 7.85 -5.72
C LEU A 53 -22.26 7.70 -5.34
N SER A 54 -23.07 8.72 -5.57
CA SER A 54 -24.49 8.77 -5.18
C SER A 54 -25.44 8.13 -6.18
N SER A 55 -25.06 8.03 -7.46
CA SER A 55 -25.94 7.60 -8.55
C SER A 55 -25.34 6.49 -9.41
N SER A 56 -24.51 5.64 -8.82
CA SER A 56 -23.77 4.58 -9.54
C SER A 56 -24.68 3.46 -10.05
N ASN A 57 -25.87 3.28 -9.45
CA ASN A 57 -26.80 2.16 -9.71
C ASN A 57 -26.12 0.77 -9.61
N SER A 58 -25.11 0.66 -8.76
CA SER A 58 -24.30 -0.55 -8.57
C SER A 58 -24.45 -1.18 -7.18
N GLU A 59 -25.40 -0.71 -6.38
CA GLU A 59 -25.63 -1.14 -5.01
C GLU A 59 -26.38 -2.48 -4.90
N ARG A 60 -27.01 -2.96 -5.98
CA ARG A 60 -27.84 -4.18 -5.97
C ARG A 60 -27.07 -5.48 -6.17
N GLY A 61 -25.86 -5.41 -6.72
CA GLY A 61 -25.06 -6.58 -7.06
C GLY A 61 -23.80 -6.67 -6.24
N TYR A 62 -23.30 -7.89 -6.01
CA TYR A 62 -21.96 -8.07 -5.45
C TYR A 62 -20.92 -7.53 -6.41
N PRO A 63 -20.04 -6.61 -5.98
CA PRO A 63 -18.97 -6.12 -6.83
C PRO A 63 -17.91 -7.20 -7.08
N ALA A 64 -17.27 -7.14 -8.24
CA ALA A 64 -16.14 -8.03 -8.53
C ALA A 64 -14.96 -7.72 -7.57
N SER A 65 -14.41 -8.75 -6.93
CA SER A 65 -13.29 -8.62 -5.99
C SER A 65 -12.05 -7.97 -6.63
N ILE A 66 -11.77 -8.30 -7.89
CA ILE A 66 -10.68 -7.70 -8.68
C ILE A 66 -10.94 -6.21 -9.03
N GLY A 67 -12.15 -5.72 -8.84
CA GLY A 67 -12.62 -4.44 -9.34
C GLY A 67 -13.30 -4.55 -10.70
N SER A 68 -14.23 -3.64 -10.98
CA SER A 68 -14.94 -3.58 -12.26
C SER A 68 -13.96 -3.35 -13.42
N GLU A 69 -14.34 -3.81 -14.60
CA GLU A 69 -13.52 -3.57 -15.80
C GLU A 69 -13.36 -2.06 -16.06
N ALA A 70 -14.40 -1.27 -15.82
CA ALA A 70 -14.36 0.18 -15.98
C ALA A 70 -13.30 0.81 -15.06
N LEU A 71 -13.23 0.40 -13.78
CA LEU A 71 -12.21 0.87 -12.84
C LEU A 71 -10.80 0.49 -13.31
N ARG A 72 -10.58 -0.78 -13.63
CA ARG A 72 -9.25 -1.27 -14.07
C ARG A 72 -8.78 -0.61 -15.38
N ARG A 73 -9.68 -0.37 -16.34
CA ARG A 73 -9.37 0.39 -17.54
C ARG A 73 -9.05 1.85 -17.26
N SER A 74 -9.75 2.49 -16.31
CA SER A 74 -9.44 3.86 -15.89
C SER A 74 -8.08 3.97 -15.22
N ILE A 75 -7.73 2.99 -14.38
CA ILE A 75 -6.40 2.86 -13.78
C ILE A 75 -5.33 2.69 -14.87
N ALA A 76 -5.49 1.77 -15.81
CA ALA A 76 -4.54 1.57 -16.90
C ALA A 76 -4.30 2.86 -17.70
N ARG A 77 -5.38 3.57 -18.07
CA ARG A 77 -5.28 4.87 -18.75
C ARG A 77 -4.57 5.93 -17.91
N TRP A 78 -4.83 5.97 -16.60
CA TRP A 78 -4.14 6.90 -15.71
C TRP A 78 -2.64 6.58 -15.63
N MET A 79 -2.25 5.32 -15.47
CA MET A 79 -0.85 4.90 -15.45
C MET A 79 -0.15 5.25 -16.77
N GLY A 80 -0.82 5.04 -17.90
CA GLY A 80 -0.30 5.45 -19.21
C GLY A 80 -0.04 6.95 -19.32
N ARG A 81 -1.00 7.78 -18.85
CA ARG A 81 -0.83 9.25 -18.86
C ARG A 81 0.21 9.76 -17.88
N ARG A 82 0.27 9.13 -16.68
CA ARG A 82 1.10 9.64 -15.57
C ARG A 82 2.55 9.20 -15.65
N PHE A 83 2.78 7.95 -16.03
CA PHE A 83 4.10 7.32 -16.00
C PHE A 83 4.59 6.86 -17.38
N ALA A 84 3.80 7.05 -18.43
CA ALA A 84 4.09 6.56 -19.78
C ALA A 84 4.31 5.02 -19.84
N ILE A 85 3.56 4.26 -19.02
CA ILE A 85 3.62 2.79 -18.98
C ILE A 85 2.31 2.17 -19.46
N ASP A 86 2.42 1.08 -20.20
CA ASP A 86 1.28 0.25 -20.60
C ASP A 86 1.16 -0.95 -19.65
N VAL A 87 0.13 -0.92 -18.79
CA VAL A 87 -0.16 -2.00 -17.85
C VAL A 87 -1.41 -2.73 -18.34
N PRO A 88 -1.32 -4.00 -18.72
CA PRO A 88 -2.49 -4.79 -19.10
C PRO A 88 -3.55 -4.80 -18.00
N VAL A 89 -4.82 -4.63 -18.38
CA VAL A 89 -5.95 -4.61 -17.43
C VAL A 89 -6.02 -5.88 -16.55
N SER A 90 -5.53 -7.01 -17.08
CA SER A 90 -5.42 -8.27 -16.34
C SER A 90 -4.38 -8.23 -15.20
N ARG A 91 -3.43 -7.30 -15.25
CA ARG A 91 -2.40 -7.11 -14.24
C ARG A 91 -2.75 -6.00 -13.24
N ILE A 92 -4.03 -5.64 -13.13
CA ILE A 92 -4.54 -4.57 -12.22
C ILE A 92 -5.68 -5.14 -11.40
N ALA A 93 -5.67 -4.88 -10.10
CA ALA A 93 -6.74 -5.26 -9.21
C ALA A 93 -7.02 -4.20 -8.13
N ALA A 94 -8.27 -4.09 -7.69
CA ALA A 94 -8.70 -3.17 -6.66
C ALA A 94 -8.41 -3.68 -5.24
N CYS A 95 -8.25 -2.76 -4.29
CA CYS A 95 -8.21 -3.07 -2.86
C CYS A 95 -9.00 -2.02 -2.05
N ILE A 96 -9.38 -2.35 -0.81
CA ILE A 96 -10.20 -1.50 0.07
C ILE A 96 -9.32 -0.45 0.77
N GLY A 97 -8.70 0.42 -0.04
CA GLY A 97 -7.60 1.28 0.38
C GLY A 97 -6.32 0.50 0.62
N THR A 98 -5.20 1.20 0.60
CA THR A 98 -3.89 0.54 0.67
C THR A 98 -3.53 0.03 2.06
N LYS A 99 -4.06 0.62 3.13
CA LYS A 99 -3.77 0.16 4.50
C LYS A 99 -4.15 -1.29 4.72
N GLU A 100 -5.35 -1.68 4.27
CA GLU A 100 -5.82 -3.06 4.36
C GLU A 100 -4.92 -3.99 3.52
N PHE A 101 -4.57 -3.57 2.30
CA PHE A 101 -3.70 -4.34 1.41
C PHE A 101 -2.31 -4.55 2.03
N VAL A 102 -1.70 -3.50 2.57
CA VAL A 102 -0.40 -3.57 3.27
C VAL A 102 -0.45 -4.52 4.45
N ALA A 103 -1.52 -4.43 5.26
CA ALA A 103 -1.67 -5.26 6.47
C ALA A 103 -1.85 -6.76 6.15
N THR A 104 -2.55 -7.09 5.06
CA THR A 104 -2.96 -8.48 4.77
C THR A 104 -2.07 -9.21 3.77
N THR A 105 -1.35 -8.48 2.91
CA THR A 105 -0.49 -9.07 1.88
C THR A 105 0.56 -10.04 2.43
N PRO A 106 1.28 -9.75 3.55
CA PRO A 106 2.25 -10.69 4.10
C PRO A 106 1.68 -12.07 4.41
N GLN A 107 0.47 -12.14 4.98
CA GLN A 107 -0.23 -13.39 5.28
C GLN A 107 -0.49 -14.20 4.00
N TYR A 108 -0.97 -13.56 2.95
CA TYR A 108 -1.25 -14.23 1.68
C TYR A 108 0.02 -14.67 0.96
N MET A 109 1.05 -13.85 0.98
CA MET A 109 2.35 -14.22 0.41
C MET A 109 2.98 -15.39 1.17
N LYS A 110 2.78 -15.49 2.49
CA LYS A 110 3.22 -16.64 3.29
C LYS A 110 2.56 -17.94 2.84
N LEU A 111 1.28 -17.92 2.52
CA LEU A 111 0.58 -19.09 1.98
C LEU A 111 1.17 -19.54 0.63
N ARG A 112 1.56 -18.59 -0.23
CA ARG A 112 2.19 -18.86 -1.52
C ARG A 112 3.63 -19.37 -1.40
N ARG A 113 4.38 -18.89 -0.40
CA ARG A 113 5.81 -19.19 -0.19
C ARG A 113 6.08 -19.64 1.24
N PRO A 114 5.61 -20.84 1.64
CA PRO A 114 5.58 -21.29 3.04
C PRO A 114 6.98 -21.41 3.69
N ASN A 115 8.04 -21.53 2.90
CA ASN A 115 9.43 -21.67 3.39
C ASN A 115 10.13 -20.31 3.64
N ARG A 116 9.44 -19.19 3.40
CA ARG A 116 9.94 -17.82 3.65
C ARG A 116 9.17 -17.20 4.79
N ASP A 117 9.82 -16.43 5.67
CA ASP A 117 9.19 -15.95 6.91
C ASP A 117 9.55 -14.50 7.27
N THR A 118 10.28 -13.78 6.43
CA THR A 118 10.75 -12.43 6.73
C THR A 118 10.15 -11.42 5.77
N VAL A 119 9.56 -10.35 6.31
CA VAL A 119 9.10 -9.18 5.55
C VAL A 119 10.08 -8.04 5.77
N ILE A 120 10.69 -7.57 4.69
CA ILE A 120 11.67 -6.49 4.70
C ILE A 120 10.96 -5.18 4.43
N TYR A 121 11.32 -4.10 5.15
CA TYR A 121 10.73 -2.77 4.97
C TYR A 121 11.72 -1.67 5.44
N PRO A 122 11.56 -0.39 5.00
CA PRO A 122 12.44 0.69 5.44
C PRO A 122 12.27 1.01 6.93
N SER A 123 13.35 1.28 7.66
CA SER A 123 13.32 1.53 9.12
C SER A 123 12.56 2.80 9.50
N VAL A 124 12.50 3.77 8.60
CA VAL A 124 11.65 4.96 8.75
C VAL A 124 10.46 4.79 7.83
N ALA A 125 9.31 4.38 8.38
CA ALA A 125 8.23 3.87 7.56
C ALA A 125 6.86 4.01 8.20
N TYR A 126 5.85 3.80 7.37
CA TYR A 126 4.48 3.66 7.83
C TYR A 126 4.33 2.40 8.72
N PRO A 127 3.78 2.51 9.95
CA PRO A 127 3.80 1.43 10.94
C PRO A 127 3.14 0.12 10.50
N THR A 128 2.29 0.18 9.47
CA THR A 128 1.55 -1.00 9.01
C THR A 128 2.42 -2.01 8.27
N TYR A 129 3.62 -1.64 7.78
CA TYR A 129 4.54 -2.61 7.17
C TYR A 129 5.03 -3.62 8.22
N GLU A 130 5.46 -3.13 9.37
CA GLU A 130 5.85 -3.95 10.52
C GLU A 130 4.67 -4.76 11.04
N MET A 131 3.56 -4.07 11.32
CA MET A 131 2.37 -4.70 11.90
C MET A 131 1.78 -5.77 10.98
N GLY A 132 1.79 -5.58 9.67
CA GLY A 132 1.34 -6.59 8.71
C GLY A 132 2.18 -7.87 8.75
N ALA A 133 3.50 -7.75 8.97
CA ALA A 133 4.35 -8.92 9.19
C ALA A 133 4.00 -9.63 10.51
N ILE A 134 3.85 -8.88 11.60
CA ILE A 134 3.52 -9.42 12.92
C ILE A 134 2.17 -10.13 12.90
N LEU A 135 1.12 -9.52 12.33
CA LEU A 135 -0.21 -10.11 12.21
C LEU A 135 -0.23 -11.39 11.36
N ALA A 136 0.73 -11.53 10.46
CA ALA A 136 0.92 -12.74 9.67
C ALA A 136 1.77 -13.82 10.37
N GLY A 137 2.23 -13.58 11.60
CA GLY A 137 3.16 -14.47 12.32
C GLY A 137 4.54 -14.53 11.67
N LEU A 138 4.96 -13.45 11.00
CA LEU A 138 6.21 -13.34 10.27
C LEU A 138 7.20 -12.43 11.02
N ARG A 139 8.47 -12.56 10.69
CA ARG A 139 9.53 -11.70 11.21
C ARG A 139 9.58 -10.38 10.43
N PRO A 140 9.35 -9.23 11.06
CA PRO A 140 9.62 -7.95 10.45
C PRO A 140 11.12 -7.66 10.45
N LEU A 141 11.67 -7.15 9.34
CA LEU A 141 13.05 -6.72 9.22
C LEU A 141 13.11 -5.28 8.72
N ALA A 142 13.37 -4.35 9.65
CA ALA A 142 13.58 -2.96 9.33
C ALA A 142 14.98 -2.75 8.77
N VAL A 143 15.09 -2.16 7.58
CA VAL A 143 16.35 -1.87 6.89
C VAL A 143 16.66 -0.39 6.98
N PRO A 144 17.87 0.03 7.39
CA PRO A 144 18.23 1.44 7.50
C PRO A 144 18.14 2.17 6.16
N MET A 145 18.02 3.49 6.23
CA MET A 145 18.15 4.36 5.07
C MET A 145 19.62 4.77 4.92
N ASN A 146 20.11 4.85 3.70
CA ASN A 146 21.45 5.33 3.40
C ASN A 146 21.52 6.89 3.46
N ALA A 147 22.67 7.46 3.16
CA ALA A 147 22.89 8.91 3.23
C ALA A 147 22.04 9.70 2.21
N GLU A 148 21.66 9.07 1.10
CA GLU A 148 20.81 9.64 0.06
C GLU A 148 19.31 9.55 0.41
N GLY A 149 18.96 8.86 1.51
CA GLY A 149 17.58 8.64 1.93
C GLY A 149 16.89 7.47 1.22
N HIS A 150 17.65 6.59 0.57
CA HIS A 150 17.17 5.35 -0.01
C HIS A 150 17.28 4.20 0.98
N MET A 151 16.45 3.18 0.84
CA MET A 151 16.58 1.94 1.60
C MET A 151 17.92 1.26 1.29
N ASP A 152 18.73 0.99 2.33
CA ASP A 152 20.07 0.40 2.19
C ASP A 152 20.01 -1.11 2.02
N PHE A 153 19.70 -1.56 0.81
CA PHE A 153 19.69 -2.98 0.47
C PHE A 153 21.03 -3.68 0.65
N ALA A 154 22.15 -2.93 0.64
CA ALA A 154 23.48 -3.49 0.82
C ALA A 154 23.74 -3.92 2.28
N SER A 155 23.02 -3.34 3.23
CA SER A 155 23.11 -3.71 4.65
C SER A 155 22.39 -5.02 5.00
N ILE A 156 21.61 -5.60 4.08
CA ILE A 156 20.83 -6.81 4.33
C ILE A 156 21.75 -8.04 4.30
N ALA A 157 21.83 -8.75 5.41
CA ALA A 157 22.63 -9.97 5.49
C ALA A 157 22.10 -11.08 4.56
N GLN A 158 22.97 -11.90 4.00
CA GLN A 158 22.57 -12.99 3.12
C GLN A 158 21.57 -13.95 3.79
N SER A 159 21.75 -14.24 5.08
CA SER A 159 20.82 -15.07 5.85
C SER A 159 19.40 -14.49 5.92
N ASP A 160 19.25 -13.17 5.87
CA ASP A 160 17.95 -12.50 5.82
C ASP A 160 17.36 -12.53 4.41
N ILE A 161 18.20 -12.35 3.40
CA ILE A 161 17.80 -12.50 1.98
C ILE A 161 17.25 -13.91 1.74
N ASP A 162 17.91 -14.94 2.26
CA ASP A 162 17.50 -16.34 2.11
C ASP A 162 16.14 -16.63 2.76
N ARG A 163 15.74 -15.87 3.78
CA ARG A 163 14.47 -15.96 4.48
C ARG A 163 13.41 -15.00 3.95
N ALA A 164 13.79 -14.03 3.14
CA ALA A 164 12.89 -12.95 2.72
C ALA A 164 11.71 -13.46 1.90
N LEU A 165 10.52 -13.16 2.36
CA LEU A 165 9.25 -13.45 1.72
C LEU A 165 8.92 -12.38 0.67
N MET A 166 9.09 -11.13 1.05
CA MET A 166 8.78 -9.94 0.26
C MET A 166 9.47 -8.71 0.84
N VAL A 167 9.55 -7.67 0.02
CA VAL A 167 10.06 -6.34 0.43
C VAL A 167 8.98 -5.29 0.21
N TRP A 168 8.81 -4.39 1.17
CA TRP A 168 8.12 -3.13 0.99
C TRP A 168 9.13 -2.02 0.69
N VAL A 169 8.86 -1.21 -0.33
CA VAL A 169 9.45 0.12 -0.53
C VAL A 169 8.34 1.16 -0.55
N ASN A 170 8.64 2.42 -0.21
CA ASN A 170 7.64 3.48 -0.17
C ASN A 170 8.22 4.76 -0.80
N SER A 171 7.73 5.14 -1.98
CA SER A 171 8.25 6.27 -2.73
C SER A 171 7.12 7.04 -3.46
N PRO A 172 6.92 8.32 -3.11
CA PRO A 172 7.51 9.09 -2.01
C PRO A 172 7.21 8.50 -0.64
N SER A 173 8.19 8.58 0.26
CA SER A 173 8.15 7.93 1.56
C SER A 173 7.27 8.67 2.58
N ASN A 174 6.56 7.94 3.42
CA ASN A 174 5.92 8.45 4.63
C ASN A 174 6.76 7.96 5.84
N PRO A 175 7.33 8.89 6.70
CA PRO A 175 6.97 10.31 6.80
C PRO A 175 7.94 11.29 6.09
N THR A 176 9.01 10.84 5.46
CA THR A 176 10.12 11.71 5.07
C THR A 176 9.89 12.50 3.78
N GLY A 177 8.98 12.04 2.91
CA GLY A 177 8.80 12.58 1.56
C GLY A 177 9.94 12.21 0.58
N GLY A 178 10.95 11.44 1.03
CA GLY A 178 12.07 11.02 0.21
C GLY A 178 11.65 10.10 -0.95
N LEU A 179 12.38 10.18 -2.04
CA LEU A 179 12.22 9.28 -3.18
C LEU A 179 13.24 8.14 -3.06
N ASP A 180 12.81 6.90 -3.28
CA ASP A 180 13.68 5.74 -3.29
C ASP A 180 14.19 5.44 -4.72
N ASP A 181 15.27 4.68 -4.86
CA ASP A 181 15.72 4.16 -6.15
C ASP A 181 14.89 2.92 -6.53
N LEU A 182 13.73 3.18 -7.15
CA LEU A 182 12.79 2.13 -7.55
C LEU A 182 13.39 1.18 -8.59
N LYS A 183 14.33 1.67 -9.42
CA LYS A 183 15.04 0.80 -10.36
C LYS A 183 15.93 -0.19 -9.63
N TYR A 184 16.73 0.30 -8.70
CA TYR A 184 17.60 -0.56 -7.91
C TYR A 184 16.81 -1.58 -7.10
N ALA A 185 15.72 -1.14 -6.44
CA ALA A 185 14.83 -2.02 -5.68
C ALA A 185 14.25 -3.15 -6.55
N ALA A 186 13.72 -2.82 -7.74
CA ALA A 186 13.19 -3.80 -8.68
C ALA A 186 14.25 -4.82 -9.14
N ASP A 187 15.42 -4.32 -9.50
CA ASP A 187 16.53 -5.17 -9.96
C ASP A 187 17.09 -6.06 -8.83
N TRP A 188 17.17 -5.51 -7.60
CA TRP A 188 17.57 -6.27 -6.42
C TRP A 188 16.58 -7.40 -6.11
N GLY A 189 15.29 -7.11 -6.15
CA GLY A 189 14.24 -8.11 -5.95
C GLY A 189 14.32 -9.26 -6.95
N ARG A 190 14.50 -8.93 -8.24
CA ARG A 190 14.64 -9.94 -9.31
C ARG A 190 15.88 -10.81 -9.13
N ARG A 191 17.04 -10.20 -8.83
CA ARG A 191 18.29 -10.96 -8.61
C ARG A 191 18.17 -11.96 -7.46
N ASN A 192 17.42 -11.62 -6.43
CA ASN A 192 17.26 -12.45 -5.24
C ASN A 192 15.98 -13.30 -5.25
N ASN A 193 15.18 -13.22 -6.33
CA ASN A 193 13.86 -13.88 -6.41
C ASN A 193 12.95 -13.52 -5.23
N ILE A 194 12.91 -12.23 -4.88
CA ILE A 194 12.09 -11.67 -3.81
C ILE A 194 11.16 -10.63 -4.42
N PRO A 195 9.83 -10.78 -4.33
CA PRO A 195 8.89 -9.80 -4.87
C PRO A 195 8.99 -8.48 -4.10
N VAL A 196 9.00 -7.37 -4.85
CA VAL A 196 9.05 -6.02 -4.31
C VAL A 196 7.67 -5.37 -4.45
N PHE A 197 7.12 -4.90 -3.35
CA PHE A 197 5.87 -4.15 -3.28
C PHE A 197 6.21 -2.69 -3.03
N SER A 198 5.88 -1.82 -3.98
CA SER A 198 6.12 -0.38 -3.92
C SER A 198 4.83 0.34 -3.54
N ASP A 199 4.80 0.91 -2.34
CA ASP A 199 3.69 1.78 -1.92
C ASP A 199 3.91 3.18 -2.49
N GLU A 200 3.11 3.51 -3.49
CA GLU A 200 3.19 4.73 -4.29
C GLU A 200 2.01 5.67 -4.01
N CYS A 201 1.45 5.61 -2.79
CA CYS A 201 0.28 6.42 -2.40
C CYS A 201 0.50 7.93 -2.49
N TYR A 202 1.74 8.38 -2.46
CA TYR A 202 2.11 9.80 -2.47
C TYR A 202 2.71 10.29 -3.78
N THR A 203 2.64 9.51 -4.85
CA THR A 203 3.28 9.81 -6.14
C THR A 203 2.83 11.14 -6.77
N GLU A 204 1.62 11.62 -6.45
CA GLU A 204 1.12 12.92 -6.93
C GLU A 204 1.73 14.12 -6.18
N PHE A 205 2.42 13.90 -5.07
CA PHE A 205 3.05 14.94 -4.25
C PHE A 205 4.54 15.11 -4.55
N THR A 206 4.96 14.81 -5.77
CA THR A 206 6.32 15.01 -6.26
C THR A 206 6.39 16.36 -7.00
N TRP A 207 6.96 17.40 -6.36
CA TRP A 207 6.91 18.77 -6.86
C TRP A 207 8.13 19.15 -7.70
N SER A 208 9.31 18.63 -7.33
CA SER A 208 10.60 19.04 -7.92
C SER A 208 11.09 18.12 -9.04
N THR A 209 10.50 16.93 -9.16
CA THR A 209 10.89 15.92 -10.17
C THR A 209 9.65 15.29 -10.78
N SER A 210 9.84 14.50 -11.83
CA SER A 210 8.77 13.68 -12.41
C SER A 210 8.36 12.58 -11.42
N SER A 211 7.05 12.35 -11.30
CA SER A 211 6.53 11.20 -10.54
C SER A 211 7.00 9.91 -11.17
N GLN A 212 7.34 8.96 -10.32
CA GLN A 212 7.86 7.65 -10.71
C GLN A 212 6.96 6.52 -10.21
N SER A 213 7.02 5.38 -10.91
CA SER A 213 6.45 4.11 -10.49
C SER A 213 7.47 3.01 -10.71
N ILE A 214 7.52 2.04 -9.81
CA ILE A 214 8.39 0.86 -9.94
C ILE A 214 8.10 0.09 -11.24
N LEU A 215 6.88 0.18 -11.76
CA LEU A 215 6.46 -0.48 -13.00
C LEU A 215 7.14 0.07 -14.26
N GLN A 216 7.74 1.27 -14.21
CA GLN A 216 8.56 1.81 -15.31
C GLN A 216 9.83 0.97 -15.55
N HIS A 217 10.21 0.15 -14.57
CA HIS A 217 11.37 -0.74 -14.61
C HIS A 217 11.00 -2.20 -14.91
N GLY A 218 9.81 -2.42 -15.49
CA GLY A 218 9.26 -3.73 -15.83
C GLY A 218 8.23 -4.23 -14.82
N LEU A 219 7.34 -5.10 -15.26
CA LEU A 219 6.20 -5.55 -14.47
C LEU A 219 6.48 -6.82 -13.64
N ASP A 220 7.45 -7.64 -14.03
CA ASP A 220 7.69 -8.94 -13.42
C ASP A 220 8.48 -8.82 -12.11
N GLY A 221 8.03 -9.53 -11.08
CA GLY A 221 8.62 -9.51 -9.74
C GLY A 221 8.30 -8.25 -8.91
N VAL A 222 7.47 -7.33 -9.41
CA VAL A 222 7.13 -6.09 -8.71
C VAL A 222 5.61 -5.84 -8.66
N ILE A 223 5.16 -5.18 -7.62
CA ILE A 223 3.78 -4.71 -7.45
C ILE A 223 3.81 -3.23 -7.03
N ALA A 224 3.21 -2.35 -7.80
CA ALA A 224 2.90 -0.99 -7.38
C ALA A 224 1.55 -0.94 -6.68
N VAL A 225 1.47 -0.18 -5.59
CA VAL A 225 0.25 -0.02 -4.78
C VAL A 225 -0.12 1.46 -4.72
N HIS A 226 -1.34 1.79 -5.08
CA HIS A 226 -1.83 3.17 -5.15
C HIS A 226 -3.16 3.35 -4.42
N SER A 227 -3.41 4.55 -3.93
CA SER A 227 -4.64 4.92 -3.22
C SER A 227 -5.26 6.19 -3.79
N LEU A 228 -6.59 6.24 -3.83
CA LEU A 228 -7.32 7.47 -4.10
C LEU A 228 -7.46 8.37 -2.86
N SER A 229 -7.06 7.87 -1.68
CA SER A 229 -7.21 8.58 -0.40
C SER A 229 -6.53 9.94 -0.37
N LYS A 230 -5.30 10.02 -0.91
CA LYS A 230 -4.48 11.25 -0.86
C LYS A 230 -4.59 12.03 -2.15
N ARG A 231 -4.40 11.39 -3.29
CA ARG A 231 -4.38 12.06 -4.60
C ARG A 231 -5.74 12.59 -5.08
N SER A 232 -6.85 12.03 -4.60
CA SER A 232 -8.21 12.32 -5.10
C SER A 232 -9.17 12.79 -4.02
N ASN A 233 -8.68 13.13 -2.83
CA ASN A 233 -9.48 13.56 -1.68
C ASN A 233 -10.59 12.55 -1.29
N LEU A 234 -10.34 11.24 -1.49
CA LEU A 234 -11.31 10.16 -1.31
C LEU A 234 -10.93 9.21 -0.17
N ALA A 235 -10.33 9.72 0.90
CA ALA A 235 -9.86 8.87 2.01
C ALA A 235 -10.99 8.01 2.61
N GLY A 236 -12.18 8.56 2.77
CA GLY A 236 -13.34 7.86 3.34
C GLY A 236 -13.99 6.83 2.41
N VAL A 237 -13.76 6.92 1.10
CA VAL A 237 -14.37 6.03 0.09
C VAL A 237 -13.68 4.66 0.03
N ARG A 238 -12.45 4.54 0.54
CA ARG A 238 -11.70 3.29 0.64
C ARG A 238 -11.40 2.62 -0.70
N VAL A 239 -10.92 3.35 -1.67
CA VAL A 239 -10.51 2.82 -2.98
C VAL A 239 -9.00 2.91 -3.13
N GLY A 240 -8.40 1.79 -3.44
CA GLY A 240 -7.01 1.66 -3.87
C GLY A 240 -6.90 0.57 -4.93
N PHE A 241 -5.71 0.39 -5.45
CA PHE A 241 -5.42 -0.67 -6.41
C PHE A 241 -3.96 -1.10 -6.31
N TYR A 242 -3.70 -2.27 -6.84
CA TYR A 242 -2.36 -2.81 -7.03
C TYR A 242 -2.21 -3.33 -8.46
N ALA A 243 -0.99 -3.23 -8.98
CA ALA A 243 -0.70 -3.62 -10.36
C ALA A 243 0.75 -4.10 -10.50
N GLY A 244 1.03 -4.99 -11.46
CA GLY A 244 2.39 -5.42 -11.75
C GLY A 244 2.52 -6.87 -12.19
N ASP A 245 3.25 -7.68 -11.44
CA ASP A 245 3.51 -9.09 -11.75
C ASP A 245 2.23 -9.88 -11.94
N ALA A 246 2.12 -10.56 -13.11
CA ALA A 246 0.89 -11.25 -13.52
C ALA A 246 0.50 -12.37 -12.56
N GLU A 247 1.48 -13.16 -12.11
CA GLU A 247 1.22 -14.30 -11.24
C GLU A 247 0.85 -13.86 -9.83
N ILE A 248 1.50 -12.80 -9.32
CA ILE A 248 1.20 -12.26 -7.99
C ILE A 248 -0.18 -11.61 -7.99
N VAL A 249 -0.51 -10.81 -9.03
CA VAL A 249 -1.83 -10.18 -9.15
C VAL A 249 -2.93 -11.24 -9.25
N GLU A 250 -2.74 -12.26 -10.09
CA GLU A 250 -3.72 -13.35 -10.25
C GLU A 250 -3.92 -14.12 -8.93
N TYR A 251 -2.81 -14.46 -8.25
CA TYR A 251 -2.86 -15.14 -6.97
C TYR A 251 -3.58 -14.32 -5.89
N LEU A 252 -3.18 -13.05 -5.71
CA LEU A 252 -3.79 -12.19 -4.71
C LEU A 252 -5.26 -11.94 -5.00
N LYS A 253 -5.64 -11.78 -6.27
CA LYS A 253 -7.03 -11.62 -6.70
C LYS A 253 -7.89 -12.79 -6.20
N GLU A 254 -7.45 -14.03 -6.39
CA GLU A 254 -8.21 -15.20 -5.99
C GLU A 254 -8.28 -15.36 -4.47
N VAL A 255 -7.15 -15.23 -3.75
CA VAL A 255 -7.14 -15.33 -2.28
C VAL A 255 -8.04 -14.24 -1.66
N ARG A 256 -7.93 -13.00 -2.14
CA ARG A 256 -8.73 -11.87 -1.62
C ARG A 256 -10.21 -12.02 -1.90
N LYS A 257 -10.58 -12.68 -3.01
CA LYS A 257 -11.96 -13.04 -3.31
C LYS A 257 -12.55 -13.98 -2.25
N HIS A 258 -11.79 -15.01 -1.87
CA HIS A 258 -12.20 -15.92 -0.78
C HIS A 258 -12.25 -15.22 0.58
N ALA A 259 -11.37 -14.26 0.83
CA ALA A 259 -11.35 -13.48 2.06
C ALA A 259 -12.43 -12.38 2.12
N GLY A 260 -13.24 -12.21 1.07
CA GLY A 260 -14.36 -11.25 1.05
C GLY A 260 -13.94 -9.79 0.78
N PHE A 261 -12.74 -9.53 0.30
CA PHE A 261 -12.28 -8.18 0.01
C PHE A 261 -12.84 -7.67 -1.32
N MET A 262 -13.87 -6.85 -1.23
CA MET A 262 -14.57 -6.24 -2.39
C MET A 262 -14.74 -4.75 -2.14
N VAL A 263 -14.22 -3.93 -3.03
CA VAL A 263 -14.52 -2.49 -3.02
C VAL A 263 -15.99 -2.30 -3.39
N PRO A 264 -16.80 -1.59 -2.60
CA PRO A 264 -18.20 -1.35 -2.91
C PRO A 264 -18.42 -0.75 -4.31
N GLY A 265 -19.48 -1.17 -5.01
CA GLY A 265 -19.77 -0.72 -6.36
C GLY A 265 -19.80 0.81 -6.52
N PRO A 266 -20.53 1.57 -5.67
CA PRO A 266 -20.52 3.03 -5.71
C PRO A 266 -19.11 3.63 -5.53
N ALA A 267 -18.30 3.06 -4.65
CA ALA A 267 -16.91 3.49 -4.46
C ALA A 267 -16.05 3.23 -5.71
N GLN A 268 -16.27 2.13 -6.41
CA GLN A 268 -15.61 1.86 -7.70
C GLN A 268 -16.04 2.86 -8.78
N ALA A 269 -17.32 3.21 -8.85
CA ALA A 269 -17.82 4.22 -9.79
C ALA A 269 -17.18 5.60 -9.52
N ALA A 270 -17.09 6.00 -8.27
CA ALA A 270 -16.37 7.21 -7.87
C ALA A 270 -14.87 7.16 -8.26
N GLY A 271 -14.25 5.99 -8.19
CA GLY A 271 -12.87 5.79 -8.61
C GLY A 271 -12.68 5.85 -10.14
N VAL A 272 -13.72 5.63 -10.93
CA VAL A 272 -13.71 5.77 -12.40
C VAL A 272 -13.78 7.23 -12.81
N ALA A 273 -14.63 8.03 -12.15
CA ALA A 273 -14.84 9.46 -12.40
C ALA A 273 -13.61 10.31 -12.03
#